data_c4325c5789efd198036baa3f366160b3
#
_entry.id   c4325c5789efd198036baa3f366160b3
#
_cell.length_a   1.000
_cell.length_b   1.000
_cell.length_c   1.000
_cell.angle_alpha   90.00
_cell.angle_beta   90.00
_cell.angle_gamma   90.00
#
_symmetry.space_group_name_H-M   'P 1'
#
loop_
_entity.id
_entity.type
_entity.pdbx_description
1 polymer ?
#
loop_
_entity_poly.entity_id
_entity_poly.type
_entity_poly.pdbx_seq_one_letter_code
_entity_poly.pdbx_strand_id
1 'polypeptide(L)'
;MRPIDRVLNVLLLGTVSLLAGTHAQANRQLGFAPAVQQLGSEPLAMRGSGTAYYARLFRVYDVALYAPAGSRAPDLVAGTAPRCLVIDYRRPVSRDIIVTAADTVLQRQAVALSALEARLDRLNAAYRDVDAGDRYQLCHAPGGETRLSLNGEELVRIPGDDFAVAYFGIWLRDGAISEELRSALLGDGAPTT
;
A
#
# COMPACT_ATOMS: atom_id res chain seq x y z
N MET A 1 -43.85 -55.36 20.03
CA MET A 1 -42.65 -55.64 19.23
C MET A 1 -42.04 -54.23 18.83
N ARG A 2 -40.78 -54.09 19.02
CA ARG A 2 -40.02 -52.85 19.28
C ARG A 2 -40.01 -51.84 18.14
N PRO A 3 -40.04 -50.47 18.41
CA PRO A 3 -39.70 -49.46 17.50
C PRO A 3 -38.23 -48.97 17.78
N ILE A 4 -37.37 -49.21 16.85
CA ILE A 4 -36.04 -48.53 16.81
C ILE A 4 -35.91 -48.07 15.37
N ASP A 5 -35.85 -46.72 15.16
CA ASP A 5 -35.20 -46.04 14.05
C ASP A 5 -35.76 -44.62 13.90
N ARG A 6 -35.32 -43.75 14.79
CA ARG A 6 -35.41 -42.30 14.59
C ARG A 6 -34.26 -41.61 15.33
N VAL A 7 -33.06 -41.73 14.84
CA VAL A 7 -31.97 -40.81 15.14
C VAL A 7 -30.96 -40.97 14.00
N LEU A 8 -31.00 -40.12 12.99
CA LEU A 8 -29.86 -39.71 12.19
C LEU A 8 -30.34 -38.77 11.06
N ASN A 9 -30.45 -37.52 11.36
CA ASN A 9 -30.41 -36.47 10.33
C ASN A 9 -30.45 -35.08 11.00
N VAL A 10 -29.40 -34.71 11.72
CA VAL A 10 -29.06 -33.32 11.99
C VAL A 10 -27.56 -33.29 12.19
N LEU A 11 -26.79 -33.00 11.13
CA LEU A 11 -25.41 -32.50 11.22
C LEU A 11 -24.85 -32.39 9.80
N LEU A 12 -25.20 -31.32 9.10
CA LEU A 12 -24.43 -30.80 7.94
C LEU A 12 -24.98 -29.44 7.53
N LEU A 13 -24.84 -28.45 8.41
CA LEU A 13 -24.96 -27.03 8.05
C LEU A 13 -24.09 -26.27 9.02
N GLY A 14 -22.87 -25.97 8.61
CA GLY A 14 -22.03 -25.10 9.43
C GLY A 14 -20.54 -25.21 9.17
N THR A 15 -20.07 -24.96 7.97
CA THR A 15 -18.66 -24.59 7.77
C THR A 15 -18.47 -23.84 6.45
N VAL A 16 -18.98 -22.64 6.33
CA VAL A 16 -18.49 -21.66 5.35
C VAL A 16 -18.58 -20.30 6.01
N SER A 17 -17.61 -19.93 6.83
CA SER A 17 -17.39 -18.54 7.26
C SER A 17 -16.12 -18.41 8.12
N LEU A 18 -14.96 -18.85 7.64
CA LEU A 18 -13.70 -18.69 8.39
C LEU A 18 -12.53 -18.11 7.60
N LEU A 19 -12.70 -17.68 6.35
CA LEU A 19 -11.58 -17.17 5.55
C LEU A 19 -11.54 -15.65 5.39
N ALA A 20 -12.60 -14.93 5.74
CA ALA A 20 -12.58 -13.46 5.70
C ALA A 20 -11.94 -12.80 6.94
N GLY A 21 -11.74 -13.57 8.02
CA GLY A 21 -11.26 -13.04 9.29
C GLY A 21 -9.75 -12.77 9.36
N THR A 22 -8.94 -13.48 8.60
CA THR A 22 -7.47 -13.42 8.75
C THR A 22 -6.86 -12.15 8.17
N HIS A 23 -7.35 -11.65 7.05
CA HIS A 23 -6.85 -10.40 6.45
C HIS A 23 -7.26 -9.16 7.24
N ALA A 24 -8.50 -9.11 7.74
CA ALA A 24 -8.98 -8.03 8.59
C ALA A 24 -8.24 -7.99 9.95
N GLN A 25 -7.74 -9.12 10.42
CA GLN A 25 -7.01 -9.24 11.67
C GLN A 25 -5.55 -8.83 11.53
N ALA A 26 -4.87 -9.24 10.45
CA ALA A 26 -3.51 -8.80 10.14
C ALA A 26 -3.44 -7.27 9.94
N ASN A 27 -4.41 -6.70 9.25
CA ASN A 27 -4.50 -5.26 9.03
C ASN A 27 -4.71 -4.45 10.31
N ARG A 28 -5.46 -4.98 11.29
CA ARG A 28 -5.61 -4.37 12.62
C ARG A 28 -4.32 -4.40 13.45
N GLN A 29 -3.46 -5.38 13.25
CA GLN A 29 -2.17 -5.46 13.94
C GLN A 29 -1.18 -4.38 13.51
N LEU A 30 -1.30 -3.85 12.30
CA LEU A 30 -0.44 -2.78 11.78
C LEU A 30 -0.97 -1.38 12.13
N GLY A 31 -2.15 -1.24 12.76
CA GLY A 31 -2.70 0.04 13.21
C GLY A 31 -3.31 0.89 12.08
N PHE A 32 -3.54 0.32 10.90
CA PHE A 32 -4.18 1.02 9.80
C PHE A 32 -5.71 0.94 9.88
N ALA A 33 -6.38 2.06 9.59
CA ALA A 33 -7.83 2.08 9.50
C ALA A 33 -8.31 1.34 8.24
N PRO A 34 -9.46 0.64 8.28
CA PRO A 34 -9.97 -0.12 7.13
C PRO A 34 -10.41 0.76 5.95
N ALA A 35 -10.73 2.03 6.19
CA ALA A 35 -11.01 3.02 5.17
C ALA A 35 -10.47 4.38 5.62
N VAL A 36 -9.78 5.12 4.80
CA VAL A 36 -9.03 6.29 5.28
C VAL A 36 -9.19 7.55 4.47
N GLN A 37 -9.44 7.54 3.22
CA GLN A 37 -9.27 8.78 2.47
C GLN A 37 -10.38 8.98 1.48
N GLN A 38 -10.87 10.22 1.43
CA GLN A 38 -11.55 10.72 0.26
C GLN A 38 -10.49 11.38 -0.64
N LEU A 39 -10.23 10.78 -1.79
CA LEU A 39 -9.56 11.46 -2.88
C LEU A 39 -10.65 11.99 -3.81
N GLY A 40 -11.01 13.26 -3.67
CA GLY A 40 -12.23 13.79 -4.27
C GLY A 40 -13.48 13.31 -3.51
N SER A 41 -14.47 12.75 -4.21
CA SER A 41 -15.75 12.30 -3.64
C SER A 41 -15.79 10.81 -3.31
N GLU A 42 -14.77 10.02 -3.72
CA GLU A 42 -14.77 8.57 -3.53
C GLU A 42 -14.04 8.13 -2.27
N PRO A 43 -14.67 7.29 -1.42
CA PRO A 43 -13.99 6.67 -0.30
C PRO A 43 -12.99 5.62 -0.79
N LEU A 44 -11.78 5.64 -0.23
CA LEU A 44 -10.78 4.61 -0.47
C LEU A 44 -10.81 3.57 0.65
N ALA A 45 -10.91 2.31 0.28
CA ALA A 45 -10.79 1.16 1.17
C ALA A 45 -9.34 0.63 1.15
N MET A 46 -8.90 0.03 2.26
CA MET A 46 -7.59 -0.63 2.30
C MET A 46 -7.59 -1.83 1.36
N ARG A 47 -6.65 -1.85 0.43
CA ARG A 47 -6.41 -2.94 -0.51
C ARG A 47 -5.52 -4.02 0.08
N GLY A 48 -4.43 -3.59 0.69
CA GLY A 48 -3.46 -4.46 1.32
C GLY A 48 -2.48 -3.66 2.19
N SER A 49 -1.71 -4.37 3.00
CA SER A 49 -0.70 -3.75 3.86
C SER A 49 0.45 -4.71 4.13
N GLY A 50 1.61 -4.16 4.49
CA GLY A 50 2.78 -4.94 4.82
C GLY A 50 3.84 -4.12 5.54
N THR A 51 4.97 -4.74 5.83
CA THR A 51 6.10 -4.14 6.52
C THR A 51 7.34 -4.15 5.64
N ALA A 52 8.04 -3.03 5.58
CA ALA A 52 9.36 -2.92 4.97
C ALA A 52 10.46 -3.18 5.99
N TYR A 53 11.44 -4.01 5.60
CA TYR A 53 12.59 -4.36 6.42
C TYR A 53 13.90 -3.93 5.75
N TYR A 54 14.82 -3.42 6.56
CA TYR A 54 16.23 -3.30 6.17
C TYR A 54 16.98 -4.56 6.58
N ALA A 55 17.78 -5.12 5.65
CA ALA A 55 18.53 -6.36 5.84
C ALA A 55 17.68 -7.53 6.39
N ARG A 56 16.37 -7.57 6.06
CA ARG A 56 15.39 -8.57 6.51
C ARG A 56 15.18 -8.67 8.03
N LEU A 57 15.82 -7.84 8.82
CA LEU A 57 15.79 -7.91 10.29
C LEU A 57 15.20 -6.66 10.93
N PHE A 58 15.49 -5.50 10.36
CA PHE A 58 15.12 -4.24 10.98
C PHE A 58 13.86 -3.68 10.34
N ARG A 59 12.74 -3.72 11.07
CA ARG A 59 11.49 -3.07 10.66
C ARG A 59 11.71 -1.58 10.50
N VAL A 60 11.48 -1.06 9.31
CA VAL A 60 11.66 0.36 8.99
C VAL A 60 10.34 1.10 9.04
N TYR A 61 9.35 0.62 8.28
CA TYR A 61 8.01 1.18 8.26
C TYR A 61 6.96 0.10 7.94
N ASP A 62 5.75 0.36 8.32
CA ASP A 62 4.58 -0.33 7.79
C ASP A 62 3.94 0.53 6.72
N VAL A 63 3.31 -0.11 5.74
CA VAL A 63 2.65 0.59 4.65
C VAL A 63 1.34 -0.09 4.30
N ALA A 64 0.33 0.73 3.98
CA ALA A 64 -0.96 0.28 3.47
C ALA A 64 -1.30 0.99 2.16
N LEU A 65 -1.85 0.24 1.20
CA LEU A 65 -2.39 0.74 -0.05
C LEU A 65 -3.90 0.89 0.08
N TYR A 66 -4.40 2.05 -0.29
CA TYR A 66 -5.82 2.38 -0.33
C TYR A 66 -6.25 2.70 -1.76
N ALA A 67 -7.42 2.21 -2.14
CA ALA A 67 -8.01 2.42 -3.46
C ALA A 67 -9.54 2.30 -3.39
N PRO A 68 -10.30 2.72 -4.42
CA PRO A 68 -11.73 2.44 -4.51
C PRO A 68 -12.02 0.95 -4.40
N ALA A 69 -13.13 0.60 -3.78
CA ALA A 69 -13.55 -0.79 -3.67
C ALA A 69 -13.69 -1.45 -5.05
N GLY A 70 -13.15 -2.67 -5.21
CA GLY A 70 -13.17 -3.37 -6.50
C GLY A 70 -12.07 -2.98 -7.50
N SER A 71 -11.18 -2.04 -7.18
CA SER A 71 -10.01 -1.75 -8.02
C SER A 71 -9.17 -3.00 -8.24
N ARG A 72 -8.74 -3.25 -9.47
CA ARG A 72 -7.88 -4.40 -9.80
C ARG A 72 -6.41 -4.02 -9.68
N ALA A 73 -5.56 -4.98 -9.33
CA ALA A 73 -4.13 -4.74 -9.22
C ALA A 73 -3.50 -4.12 -10.48
N PRO A 74 -3.81 -4.56 -11.71
CA PRO A 74 -3.29 -3.91 -12.92
C PRO A 74 -3.66 -2.43 -13.03
N ASP A 75 -4.87 -2.04 -12.63
CA ASP A 75 -5.32 -0.64 -12.72
C ASP A 75 -4.56 0.24 -11.70
N LEU A 76 -4.24 -0.30 -10.53
CA LEU A 76 -3.43 0.38 -9.51
C LEU A 76 -1.97 0.54 -9.97
N VAL A 77 -1.39 -0.48 -10.59
CA VAL A 77 -0.03 -0.43 -11.14
C VAL A 77 0.04 0.54 -12.33
N ALA A 78 -0.93 0.47 -13.25
CA ALA A 78 -1.00 1.35 -14.42
C ALA A 78 -1.38 2.81 -14.07
N GLY A 79 -1.88 3.06 -12.86
CA GLY A 79 -2.26 4.40 -12.44
C GLY A 79 -3.61 4.88 -12.97
N THR A 80 -4.43 3.99 -13.48
CA THR A 80 -5.77 4.31 -14.02
C THR A 80 -6.86 4.38 -12.95
N ALA A 81 -6.53 4.04 -11.70
CA ALA A 81 -7.41 4.17 -10.55
C ALA A 81 -6.78 5.08 -9.47
N PRO A 82 -7.60 5.82 -8.69
CA PRO A 82 -7.14 6.57 -7.54
C PRO A 82 -6.45 5.65 -6.53
N ARG A 83 -5.38 6.13 -5.89
CA ARG A 83 -4.64 5.35 -4.90
C ARG A 83 -3.93 6.23 -3.88
N CYS A 84 -3.82 5.73 -2.66
CA CYS A 84 -3.00 6.31 -1.61
C CYS A 84 -2.12 5.24 -0.97
N LEU A 85 -0.85 5.56 -0.72
CA LEU A 85 0.02 4.83 0.20
C LEU A 85 0.07 5.60 1.51
N VAL A 86 -0.13 4.89 2.61
CA VAL A 86 0.05 5.40 3.98
C VAL A 86 1.21 4.64 4.59
N ILE A 87 2.25 5.36 5.01
CA ILE A 87 3.54 4.81 5.45
C ILE A 87 3.78 5.26 6.88
N ASP A 88 3.76 4.31 7.84
CA ASP A 88 3.99 4.56 9.26
C ASP A 88 5.41 4.15 9.63
N TYR A 89 6.26 5.10 9.99
CA TYR A 89 7.64 4.81 10.36
C TYR A 89 7.72 4.18 11.75
N ARG A 90 8.61 3.20 11.89
CA ARG A 90 8.84 2.44 13.14
C ARG A 90 10.18 2.76 13.78
N ARG A 91 10.98 3.60 13.14
CA ARG A 91 12.29 4.06 13.60
C ARG A 91 12.65 5.37 12.90
N PRO A 92 13.61 6.12 13.43
CA PRO A 92 14.14 7.29 12.75
C PRO A 92 14.74 6.93 11.39
N VAL A 93 14.41 7.73 10.36
CA VAL A 93 14.96 7.63 9.00
C VAL A 93 15.21 9.03 8.48
N SER A 94 16.43 9.31 8.05
CA SER A 94 16.74 10.60 7.47
C SER A 94 16.13 10.76 6.07
N ARG A 95 15.83 12.00 5.70
CA ARG A 95 15.41 12.38 4.37
C ARG A 95 16.31 11.77 3.28
N ASP A 96 17.62 11.86 3.47
CA ASP A 96 18.60 11.39 2.46
C ASP A 96 18.51 9.88 2.25
N ILE A 97 18.22 9.09 3.28
CA ILE A 97 17.97 7.65 3.16
C ILE A 97 16.69 7.39 2.36
N ILE A 98 15.60 8.16 2.63
CA ILE A 98 14.33 8.03 1.91
C ILE A 98 14.55 8.29 0.42
N VAL A 99 15.20 9.41 0.08
CA VAL A 99 15.48 9.81 -1.30
C VAL A 99 16.38 8.79 -2.00
N THR A 100 17.49 8.39 -1.37
CA THR A 100 18.42 7.41 -1.95
C THR A 100 17.75 6.06 -2.22
N ALA A 101 16.89 5.60 -1.31
CA ALA A 101 16.16 4.35 -1.50
C ALA A 101 15.18 4.45 -2.68
N ALA A 102 14.46 5.56 -2.81
CA ALA A 102 13.57 5.81 -3.94
C ALA A 102 14.32 5.84 -5.27
N ASP A 103 15.41 6.60 -5.37
CA ASP A 103 16.23 6.72 -6.57
C ASP A 103 16.81 5.37 -7.00
N THR A 104 17.28 4.55 -6.04
CA THR A 104 17.82 3.22 -6.30
C THR A 104 16.77 2.31 -6.96
N VAL A 105 15.52 2.38 -6.51
CA VAL A 105 14.43 1.57 -7.09
C VAL A 105 14.05 2.09 -8.47
N LEU A 106 13.91 3.41 -8.64
CA LEU A 106 13.56 4.03 -9.92
C LEU A 106 14.61 3.72 -11.00
N GLN A 107 15.90 3.75 -10.67
CA GLN A 107 16.99 3.34 -11.56
C GLN A 107 16.90 1.88 -11.94
N ARG A 108 16.65 0.99 -10.97
CA ARG A 108 16.50 -0.46 -11.20
C ARG A 108 15.30 -0.77 -12.11
N GLN A 109 14.24 0.01 -12.02
CA GLN A 109 13.05 -0.13 -12.87
C GLN A 109 13.22 0.49 -14.26
N ALA A 110 14.40 1.00 -14.59
CA ALA A 110 14.71 1.65 -15.86
C ALA A 110 13.71 2.80 -16.20
N VAL A 111 13.29 3.54 -15.19
CA VAL A 111 12.46 4.74 -15.37
C VAL A 111 13.28 5.80 -16.11
N ALA A 112 12.68 6.48 -17.08
CA ALA A 112 13.29 7.59 -17.79
C ALA A 112 13.41 8.82 -16.87
N LEU A 113 14.39 8.81 -15.95
CA LEU A 113 14.54 9.80 -14.90
C LEU A 113 14.67 11.21 -15.43
N SER A 114 15.35 11.40 -16.58
CA SER A 114 15.51 12.73 -17.20
C SER A 114 14.18 13.42 -17.53
N ALA A 115 13.13 12.66 -17.86
CA ALA A 115 11.79 13.21 -18.09
C ALA A 115 11.07 13.62 -16.79
N LEU A 116 11.53 13.13 -15.65
CA LEU A 116 10.93 13.34 -14.33
C LEU A 116 11.78 14.22 -13.40
N GLU A 117 13.01 14.56 -13.79
CA GLU A 117 14.05 15.17 -12.96
C GLU A 117 13.53 16.34 -12.12
N ALA A 118 13.02 17.39 -12.75
CA ALA A 118 12.52 18.56 -12.04
C ALA A 118 11.37 18.25 -11.06
N ARG A 119 10.55 17.23 -11.35
CA ARG A 119 9.46 16.79 -10.48
C ARG A 119 9.97 15.93 -9.33
N LEU A 120 10.98 15.09 -9.56
CA LEU A 120 11.69 14.33 -8.52
C LEU A 120 12.42 15.27 -7.58
N ASP A 121 13.14 16.26 -8.10
CA ASP A 121 13.84 17.26 -7.28
C ASP A 121 12.87 18.01 -6.36
N ARG A 122 11.71 18.41 -6.91
CA ARG A 122 10.68 19.08 -6.13
C ARG A 122 10.10 18.18 -5.03
N LEU A 123 9.84 16.90 -5.33
CA LEU A 123 9.39 15.94 -4.33
C LEU A 123 10.46 15.67 -3.29
N ASN A 124 11.70 15.44 -3.73
CA ASN A 124 12.86 15.16 -2.88
C ASN A 124 13.15 16.32 -1.92
N ALA A 125 12.99 17.56 -2.38
CA ALA A 125 13.13 18.75 -1.53
C ALA A 125 12.06 18.84 -0.43
N ALA A 126 10.88 18.26 -0.65
CA ALA A 126 9.78 18.28 0.32
C ALA A 126 9.90 17.22 1.41
N TYR A 127 10.68 16.16 1.20
CA TYR A 127 10.88 15.15 2.25
C TYR A 127 11.60 15.75 3.47
N ARG A 128 11.27 15.24 4.63
CA ARG A 128 11.86 15.60 5.94
C ARG A 128 12.38 14.32 6.61
N ASP A 129 13.27 14.48 7.58
CA ASP A 129 13.61 13.41 8.52
C ASP A 129 12.33 13.00 9.26
N VAL A 130 12.25 11.72 9.61
CA VAL A 130 11.10 11.15 10.33
C VAL A 130 11.58 10.37 11.53
N ASP A 131 10.72 10.33 12.54
CA ASP A 131 10.88 9.53 13.75
C ASP A 131 9.87 8.35 13.79
N ALA A 132 10.01 7.49 14.78
CA ALA A 132 9.05 6.43 15.02
C ALA A 132 7.67 7.05 15.36
N GLY A 133 6.65 6.65 14.63
CA GLY A 133 5.27 7.17 14.75
C GLY A 133 4.90 8.22 13.70
N ASP A 134 5.88 8.77 12.98
CA ASP A 134 5.59 9.66 11.86
C ASP A 134 4.93 8.92 10.69
N ARG A 135 4.06 9.64 9.99
CA ARG A 135 3.22 9.10 8.91
C ARG A 135 3.32 9.93 7.65
N TYR A 136 3.91 9.36 6.61
CA TYR A 136 3.75 9.90 5.24
C TYR A 136 2.48 9.35 4.59
N GLN A 137 1.84 10.22 3.80
CA GLN A 137 0.79 9.83 2.86
C GLN A 137 1.17 10.32 1.46
N LEU A 138 1.09 9.40 0.49
CA LEU A 138 1.29 9.69 -0.93
C LEU A 138 0.01 9.30 -1.66
N CYS A 139 -0.70 10.29 -2.21
CA CYS A 139 -2.00 10.08 -2.85
C CYS A 139 -2.04 10.64 -4.26
N HIS A 140 -2.69 9.92 -5.18
CA HIS A 140 -2.90 10.35 -6.57
C HIS A 140 -4.26 9.89 -7.10
N ALA A 141 -4.90 10.77 -7.87
CA ALA A 141 -6.05 10.44 -8.72
C ALA A 141 -5.71 10.73 -10.18
N PRO A 142 -6.15 9.88 -11.14
CA PRO A 142 -5.86 10.07 -12.56
C PRO A 142 -6.27 11.45 -13.06
N GLY A 143 -5.41 12.07 -13.87
CA GLY A 143 -5.56 13.44 -14.35
C GLY A 143 -5.29 14.53 -13.32
N GLY A 144 -4.91 14.16 -12.10
CA GLY A 144 -4.62 15.09 -11.00
C GLY A 144 -3.14 15.20 -10.66
N GLU A 145 -2.89 15.63 -9.43
CA GLU A 145 -1.55 15.77 -8.87
C GLU A 145 -1.28 14.68 -7.83
N THR A 146 -0.03 14.24 -7.76
CA THR A 146 0.44 13.42 -6.64
C THR A 146 0.70 14.33 -5.45
N ARG A 147 0.05 14.04 -4.33
CA ARG A 147 0.18 14.79 -3.07
C ARG A 147 0.97 14.00 -2.06
N LEU A 148 1.99 14.63 -1.48
CA LEU A 148 2.75 14.13 -0.33
C LEU A 148 2.37 14.92 0.90
N SER A 149 2.04 14.25 1.98
CA SER A 149 1.83 14.86 3.30
C SER A 149 2.55 14.09 4.40
N LEU A 150 2.95 14.79 5.45
CA LEU A 150 3.55 14.23 6.67
C LEU A 150 2.66 14.60 7.86
N ASN A 151 2.21 13.61 8.63
CA ASN A 151 1.37 13.80 9.81
C ASN A 151 0.11 14.66 9.54
N GLY A 152 -0.43 14.57 8.30
CA GLY A 152 -1.59 15.35 7.87
C GLY A 152 -1.27 16.73 7.29
N GLU A 153 -0.04 17.23 7.42
CA GLU A 153 0.43 18.46 6.75
C GLU A 153 0.79 18.16 5.29
N GLU A 154 0.14 18.82 4.33
CA GLU A 154 0.52 18.71 2.93
C GLU A 154 1.85 19.42 2.66
N LEU A 155 2.83 18.70 2.12
CA LEU A 155 4.17 19.20 1.86
C LEU A 155 4.34 19.68 0.42
N VAL A 156 3.79 18.92 -0.55
CA VAL A 156 3.99 19.20 -1.98
C VAL A 156 2.93 18.52 -2.84
N ARG A 157 2.67 19.10 -4.01
CA ARG A 157 1.89 18.52 -5.11
C ARG A 157 2.75 18.45 -6.36
N ILE A 158 2.74 17.30 -7.02
CA ILE A 158 3.51 17.04 -8.24
C ILE A 158 2.54 16.64 -9.35
N PRO A 159 2.50 17.38 -10.47
CA PRO A 159 1.60 17.09 -11.58
C PRO A 159 2.08 15.89 -12.42
N GLY A 160 1.15 15.26 -13.10
CA GLY A 160 1.38 14.25 -14.14
C GLY A 160 1.15 12.82 -13.68
N ASP A 161 0.34 12.09 -14.47
CA ASP A 161 0.05 10.68 -14.24
C ASP A 161 1.30 9.81 -14.46
N ASP A 162 2.16 10.19 -15.41
CA ASP A 162 3.45 9.55 -15.68
C ASP A 162 4.37 9.57 -14.46
N PHE A 163 4.43 10.72 -13.77
CA PHE A 163 5.15 10.83 -12.50
C PHE A 163 4.55 9.90 -11.43
N ALA A 164 3.23 9.91 -11.28
CA ALA A 164 2.55 9.05 -10.32
C ALA A 164 2.79 7.56 -10.61
N VAL A 165 2.71 7.14 -11.88
CA VAL A 165 2.98 5.74 -12.27
C VAL A 165 4.41 5.34 -11.92
N ALA A 166 5.38 6.19 -12.20
CA ALA A 166 6.78 5.94 -11.89
C ALA A 166 7.01 5.86 -10.37
N TYR A 167 6.54 6.86 -9.63
CA TYR A 167 6.85 6.97 -8.21
C TYR A 167 6.12 5.93 -7.34
N PHE A 168 4.83 5.66 -7.59
CA PHE A 168 4.12 4.54 -6.95
C PHE A 168 4.72 3.19 -7.34
N GLY A 169 5.35 3.10 -8.50
CA GLY A 169 6.08 1.94 -8.97
C GLY A 169 7.14 1.44 -8.00
N ILE A 170 7.69 2.31 -7.15
CA ILE A 170 8.63 1.94 -6.09
C ILE A 170 8.07 0.81 -5.20
N TRP A 171 6.76 0.77 -5.01
CA TRP A 171 6.08 -0.26 -4.20
C TRP A 171 5.25 -1.23 -5.05
N LEU A 172 4.76 -0.83 -6.24
CA LEU A 172 3.69 -1.54 -6.94
C LEU A 172 4.10 -2.23 -8.24
N ARG A 173 5.27 -1.90 -8.83
CA ARG A 173 5.74 -2.49 -10.10
C ARG A 173 6.76 -3.61 -9.86
N ASP A 174 7.01 -4.38 -10.90
CA ASP A 174 8.12 -5.35 -10.90
C ASP A 174 9.44 -4.65 -10.62
N GLY A 175 10.30 -5.27 -9.83
CA GLY A 175 11.50 -4.64 -9.29
C GLY A 175 11.21 -3.61 -8.18
N ALA A 176 10.08 -3.72 -7.49
CA ALA A 176 9.74 -2.91 -6.32
C ALA A 176 10.83 -2.97 -5.22
N ILE A 177 10.71 -2.11 -4.24
CA ILE A 177 11.60 -2.10 -3.07
C ILE A 177 11.65 -3.47 -2.36
N SER A 178 10.53 -4.21 -2.41
CA SER A 178 10.39 -5.60 -1.98
C SER A 178 9.23 -6.25 -2.74
N GLU A 179 9.46 -7.40 -3.39
CA GLU A 179 8.41 -8.15 -4.10
C GLU A 179 7.39 -8.74 -3.13
N GLU A 180 7.83 -9.15 -1.95
CA GLU A 180 6.94 -9.62 -0.89
C GLU A 180 5.96 -8.50 -0.45
N LEU A 181 6.50 -7.30 -0.23
CA LEU A 181 5.70 -6.14 0.12
C LEU A 181 4.74 -5.75 -1.01
N ARG A 182 5.20 -5.78 -2.26
CA ARG A 182 4.38 -5.52 -3.44
C ARG A 182 3.16 -6.46 -3.49
N SER A 183 3.40 -7.77 -3.36
CA SER A 183 2.33 -8.78 -3.35
C SER A 183 1.33 -8.55 -2.20
N ALA A 184 1.82 -8.20 -1.01
CA ALA A 184 0.97 -7.88 0.14
C ALA A 184 0.10 -6.63 -0.10
N LEU A 185 0.65 -5.59 -0.74
CA LEU A 185 -0.08 -4.36 -1.05
C LEU A 185 -1.14 -4.56 -2.14
N LEU A 186 -0.82 -5.32 -3.18
CA LEU A 186 -1.74 -5.58 -4.29
C LEU A 186 -2.80 -6.64 -3.95
N GLY A 187 -2.64 -7.35 -2.84
CA GLY A 187 -3.55 -8.42 -2.42
C GLY A 187 -3.38 -9.71 -3.22
N ASP A 188 -2.23 -9.87 -3.90
CA ASP A 188 -1.91 -11.07 -4.69
C ASP A 188 -1.32 -12.19 -3.81
N GLY A 189 -1.13 -11.93 -2.53
CA GLY A 189 -0.54 -12.84 -1.54
C GLY A 189 -1.54 -13.73 -0.80
N ALA A 190 -2.62 -14.18 -1.43
CA ALA A 190 -3.37 -15.30 -0.88
C ALA A 190 -2.52 -16.56 -1.05
N PRO A 191 -2.20 -17.33 0.01
CA PRO A 191 -1.54 -18.60 -0.16
C PRO A 191 -2.46 -19.48 -1.03
N THR A 192 -1.97 -19.88 -2.20
CA THR A 192 -2.51 -21.03 -2.92
C THR A 192 -2.33 -22.23 -2.00
N THR A 193 -3.42 -22.70 -1.42
CA THR A 193 -3.51 -23.99 -0.72
C THR A 193 -3.35 -25.13 -1.69
#